data_711a7cdeb3d07a747859a1e151ecc02f
#
_entry.id   711a7cdeb3d07a747859a1e151ecc02f
#
_cell.length_a   1.000
_cell.length_b   1.000
_cell.length_c   1.000
_cell.angle_alpha   90.00
_cell.angle_beta   90.00
_cell.angle_gamma   90.00
#
_symmetry.space_group_name_H-M   'P 1'
#
loop_
_entity.id
_entity.type
_entity.pdbx_description
1 polymer ?
#
loop_
_entity_poly.entity_id
_entity_poly.type
_entity_poly.pdbx_seq_one_letter_code
_entity_poly.pdbx_strand_id
1 'polypeptide(L)'
;CAGHPEYHPNTGIETTTGPLGQGISNAVGFAISEEILKRKIGKTKIDHKTYVLAGDGCLMEGISHEALSLAGHLKLKNLILLFDNNSISIDGPTSLAVSDNHEKRFKSYGWDYIKINGHNFYEINKALKKAQKSKKPIAISCKTTIGYGSPNKSGKASSHGSPLGEDEIKLVRKKLKWKYEPFVIPNDLLNEWNKIGEKASKKAKKQENKYKKFLHNEILDSFNDTIEKTKNNYLENLKPLATRKSSEMFLDIVSKSP
;
A
#
# COMPACT_ATOMS: atom_id res chain seq x y z
N CYS A 1 13.94 14.57 6.59
CA CYS A 1 12.84 13.60 6.34
C CYS A 1 13.32 12.51 5.41
N ALA A 2 12.86 11.27 5.60
CA ALA A 2 13.13 10.18 4.67
C ALA A 2 12.48 10.46 3.32
N GLY A 3 13.11 10.02 2.21
CA GLY A 3 12.59 10.19 0.86
C GLY A 3 11.37 9.32 0.56
N HIS A 4 11.22 8.23 1.31
CA HIS A 4 10.09 7.29 1.24
C HIS A 4 9.89 6.61 2.60
N PRO A 5 8.75 5.92 2.83
CA PRO A 5 8.53 5.20 4.08
C PRO A 5 9.60 4.14 4.33
N GLU A 6 10.14 4.14 5.53
CA GLU A 6 11.07 3.13 6.01
C GLU A 6 10.42 2.30 7.13
N TYR A 7 10.61 0.99 7.10
CA TYR A 7 10.09 0.11 8.14
C TYR A 7 10.54 0.57 9.53
N HIS A 8 9.55 0.85 10.39
CA HIS A 8 9.80 1.25 11.76
C HIS A 8 8.61 0.86 12.66
N PRO A 9 8.75 -0.23 13.43
CA PRO A 9 7.61 -0.83 14.15
C PRO A 9 6.96 0.12 15.15
N ASN A 10 7.74 1.01 15.77
CA ASN A 10 7.23 1.94 16.79
C ASN A 10 6.46 3.13 16.21
N THR A 11 6.56 3.38 14.91
CA THR A 11 5.84 4.46 14.22
C THR A 11 4.65 3.96 13.41
N GLY A 12 4.43 2.64 13.36
CA GLY A 12 3.38 2.01 12.57
C GLY A 12 3.68 1.92 11.07
N ILE A 13 4.95 2.08 10.67
CA ILE A 13 5.39 1.84 9.31
C ILE A 13 5.75 0.36 9.17
N GLU A 14 4.87 -0.39 8.53
CA GLU A 14 4.91 -1.85 8.48
C GLU A 14 5.83 -2.40 7.38
N THR A 15 6.16 -1.59 6.38
CA THR A 15 7.02 -2.00 5.26
C THR A 15 7.74 -0.80 4.65
N THR A 16 8.96 -1.02 4.16
CA THR A 16 9.69 -0.05 3.37
C THR A 16 9.12 -0.05 1.95
N THR A 17 8.76 1.12 1.44
CA THR A 17 8.36 1.34 0.05
C THR A 17 9.21 2.45 -0.57
N GLY A 18 9.20 2.56 -1.90
CA GLY A 18 10.02 3.50 -2.67
C GLY A 18 10.40 2.87 -4.00
N PRO A 19 11.04 1.67 -4.01
CA PRO A 19 11.23 0.93 -5.26
C PRO A 19 9.88 0.65 -5.93
N LEU A 20 9.75 1.08 -7.19
CA LEU A 20 8.48 1.00 -7.94
C LEU A 20 7.96 -0.43 -8.04
N GLY A 21 6.66 -0.61 -7.89
CA GLY A 21 5.98 -1.91 -7.93
C GLY A 21 6.02 -2.70 -6.61
N GLN A 22 7.02 -2.50 -5.75
CA GLN A 22 7.16 -3.26 -4.51
C GLN A 22 6.01 -3.00 -3.53
N GLY A 23 5.61 -1.75 -3.34
CA GLY A 23 4.48 -1.39 -2.47
C GLY A 23 3.16 -2.01 -2.92
N ILE A 24 2.89 -2.08 -4.22
CA ILE A 24 1.71 -2.75 -4.79
C ILE A 24 1.76 -4.25 -4.45
N SER A 25 2.90 -4.89 -4.64
CA SER A 25 3.08 -6.32 -4.40
C SER A 25 2.92 -6.67 -2.91
N ASN A 26 3.49 -5.84 -2.03
CA ASN A 26 3.30 -5.98 -0.58
C ASN A 26 1.83 -5.83 -0.19
N ALA A 27 1.10 -4.88 -0.78
CA ALA A 27 -0.32 -4.69 -0.52
C ALA A 27 -1.16 -5.90 -0.95
N VAL A 28 -0.81 -6.55 -2.05
CA VAL A 28 -1.44 -7.83 -2.46
C VAL A 28 -1.13 -8.92 -1.43
N GLY A 29 0.10 -9.01 -0.94
CA GLY A 29 0.49 -9.93 0.14
C GLY A 29 -0.31 -9.69 1.43
N PHE A 30 -0.49 -8.45 1.85
CA PHE A 30 -1.32 -8.09 3.01
C PHE A 30 -2.79 -8.51 2.82
N ALA A 31 -3.34 -8.29 1.62
CA ALA A 31 -4.72 -8.69 1.33
C ALA A 31 -4.90 -10.22 1.28
N ILE A 32 -3.90 -10.97 0.82
CA ILE A 32 -3.87 -12.44 0.89
C ILE A 32 -3.83 -12.88 2.35
N SER A 33 -2.94 -12.30 3.16
CA SER A 33 -2.82 -12.60 4.59
C SER A 33 -4.13 -12.32 5.33
N GLU A 34 -4.81 -11.22 5.00
CA GLU A 34 -6.13 -10.88 5.56
C GLU A 34 -7.15 -11.99 5.27
N GLU A 35 -7.25 -12.48 4.04
CA GLU A 35 -8.19 -13.56 3.67
C GLU A 35 -7.83 -14.90 4.34
N ILE A 36 -6.55 -15.22 4.50
CA ILE A 36 -6.10 -16.43 5.22
C ILE A 36 -6.49 -16.33 6.70
N LEU A 37 -6.12 -15.22 7.36
CA LEU A 37 -6.45 -15.01 8.77
C LEU A 37 -7.95 -14.98 9.01
N LYS A 38 -8.71 -14.37 8.12
CA LYS A 38 -10.19 -14.36 8.17
C LYS A 38 -10.79 -15.74 8.13
N ARG A 39 -10.25 -16.65 7.32
CA ARG A 39 -10.70 -18.05 7.26
C ARG A 39 -10.33 -18.84 8.52
N LYS A 40 -9.12 -18.61 9.05
CA LYS A 40 -8.63 -19.29 10.25
C LYS A 40 -9.29 -18.76 11.55
N ILE A 41 -9.41 -17.45 11.70
CA ILE A 41 -9.80 -16.79 12.96
C ILE A 41 -11.27 -16.34 12.97
N GLY A 42 -11.87 -16.16 11.79
CA GLY A 42 -13.25 -15.75 11.60
C GLY A 42 -13.43 -14.30 11.20
N LYS A 43 -14.41 -14.07 10.32
CA LYS A 43 -14.74 -12.78 9.72
C LYS A 43 -15.08 -11.67 10.73
N THR A 44 -15.66 -12.02 11.85
CA THR A 44 -16.01 -11.04 12.92
C THR A 44 -14.79 -10.42 13.58
N LYS A 45 -13.63 -11.04 13.40
CA LYS A 45 -12.36 -10.61 13.99
C LYS A 45 -11.44 -9.99 12.95
N ILE A 46 -11.41 -10.52 11.73
CA ILE A 46 -10.55 -10.08 10.62
C ILE A 46 -11.45 -9.65 9.45
N ASP A 47 -11.45 -8.37 9.12
CA ASP A 47 -12.13 -7.79 7.94
C ASP A 47 -11.61 -6.35 7.71
N HIS A 48 -10.29 -6.17 7.73
CA HIS A 48 -9.68 -4.87 7.45
C HIS A 48 -9.47 -4.68 5.95
N LYS A 49 -9.32 -3.43 5.54
CA LYS A 49 -9.00 -3.05 4.16
C LYS A 49 -7.52 -2.76 4.04
N THR A 50 -6.94 -3.13 2.91
CA THR A 50 -5.61 -2.69 2.50
C THR A 50 -5.76 -1.59 1.46
N TYR A 51 -5.21 -0.41 1.76
CA TYR A 51 -5.15 0.72 0.85
C TYR A 51 -3.73 0.85 0.33
N VAL A 52 -3.58 1.03 -0.97
CA VAL A 52 -2.29 1.26 -1.61
C VAL A 52 -2.36 2.48 -2.52
N LEU A 53 -1.39 3.38 -2.38
CA LEU A 53 -1.18 4.51 -3.29
C LEU A 53 -0.14 4.11 -4.33
N ALA A 54 -0.42 4.35 -5.60
CA ALA A 54 0.49 4.06 -6.70
C ALA A 54 0.46 5.19 -7.72
N GLY A 55 1.63 5.62 -8.16
CA GLY A 55 1.76 6.54 -9.29
C GLY A 55 1.83 5.83 -10.64
N ASP A 56 1.95 6.60 -11.70
CA ASP A 56 2.06 6.10 -13.08
C ASP A 56 3.22 5.10 -13.23
N GLY A 57 4.42 5.44 -12.76
CA GLY A 57 5.61 4.57 -12.82
C GLY A 57 5.41 3.25 -12.10
N CYS A 58 4.73 3.23 -10.96
CA CYS A 58 4.45 1.99 -10.24
C CYS A 58 3.61 1.01 -11.08
N LEU A 59 2.69 1.51 -11.88
CA LEU A 59 1.84 0.68 -12.73
C LEU A 59 2.53 0.21 -14.03
N MET A 60 3.70 0.73 -14.34
CA MET A 60 4.53 0.29 -15.48
C MET A 60 5.40 -0.91 -15.14
N GLU A 61 5.71 -1.14 -13.85
CA GLU A 61 6.57 -2.24 -13.41
C GLU A 61 5.95 -3.61 -13.69
N GLY A 62 6.77 -4.57 -14.16
CA GLY A 62 6.34 -5.94 -14.46
C GLY A 62 5.69 -6.63 -13.27
N ILE A 63 6.30 -6.50 -12.08
CA ILE A 63 5.76 -7.09 -10.85
C ILE A 63 4.36 -6.55 -10.50
N SER A 64 4.06 -5.30 -10.85
CA SER A 64 2.71 -4.74 -10.65
C SER A 64 1.67 -5.44 -11.51
N HIS A 65 2.00 -5.77 -12.77
CA HIS A 65 1.11 -6.54 -13.65
C HIS A 65 0.80 -7.92 -13.07
N GLU A 66 1.83 -8.64 -12.62
CA GLU A 66 1.69 -9.98 -12.03
C GLU A 66 0.87 -9.94 -10.73
N ALA A 67 1.23 -9.04 -9.81
CA ALA A 67 0.57 -8.91 -8.51
C ALA A 67 -0.91 -8.49 -8.66
N LEU A 68 -1.21 -7.52 -9.52
CA LEU A 68 -2.59 -7.06 -9.74
C LEU A 68 -3.44 -8.13 -10.44
N SER A 69 -2.86 -8.91 -11.36
CA SER A 69 -3.53 -10.05 -11.99
C SER A 69 -3.88 -11.12 -10.95
N LEU A 70 -2.92 -11.48 -10.08
CA LEU A 70 -3.14 -12.42 -8.98
C LEU A 70 -4.24 -11.94 -8.03
N ALA A 71 -4.22 -10.66 -7.65
CA ALA A 71 -5.23 -10.08 -6.75
C ALA A 71 -6.64 -10.17 -7.34
N GLY A 72 -6.78 -9.93 -8.64
CA GLY A 72 -8.06 -10.08 -9.34
C GLY A 72 -8.51 -11.54 -9.42
N HIS A 73 -7.60 -12.48 -9.74
CA HIS A 73 -7.86 -13.92 -9.75
C HIS A 73 -8.38 -14.41 -8.39
N LEU A 74 -7.71 -13.99 -7.31
CA LEU A 74 -8.09 -14.35 -5.93
C LEU A 74 -9.30 -13.56 -5.41
N LYS A 75 -9.80 -12.59 -6.17
CA LYS A 75 -10.95 -11.73 -5.81
C LYS A 75 -10.76 -11.01 -4.47
N LEU A 76 -9.57 -10.45 -4.22
CA LEU A 76 -9.18 -9.80 -2.96
C LEU A 76 -9.98 -8.50 -2.74
N LYS A 77 -11.24 -8.63 -2.36
CA LYS A 77 -12.21 -7.53 -2.25
C LYS A 77 -11.86 -6.46 -1.21
N ASN A 78 -10.93 -6.75 -0.31
CA ASN A 78 -10.47 -5.82 0.70
C ASN A 78 -9.25 -5.01 0.25
N LEU A 79 -8.76 -5.21 -0.97
CA LEU A 79 -7.69 -4.43 -1.60
C LEU A 79 -8.27 -3.26 -2.39
N ILE A 80 -7.83 -2.05 -2.04
CA ILE A 80 -8.25 -0.78 -2.66
C ILE A 80 -6.99 -0.05 -3.14
N LEU A 81 -6.86 0.13 -4.45
CA LEU A 81 -5.76 0.86 -5.05
C LEU A 81 -6.21 2.27 -5.42
N LEU A 82 -5.48 3.26 -4.94
CA LEU A 82 -5.61 4.67 -5.30
C LEU A 82 -4.49 4.99 -6.30
N PHE A 83 -4.85 5.19 -7.55
CA PHE A 83 -3.91 5.51 -8.61
C PHE A 83 -3.82 7.03 -8.79
N ASP A 84 -2.67 7.60 -8.44
CA ASP A 84 -2.34 8.99 -8.73
C ASP A 84 -2.02 9.14 -10.23
N ASN A 85 -3.05 9.40 -11.00
CA ASN A 85 -2.99 9.52 -12.46
C ASN A 85 -2.71 10.96 -12.85
N ASN A 86 -1.45 11.36 -12.81
CA ASN A 86 -1.03 12.70 -13.20
C ASN A 86 -0.40 12.75 -14.61
N SER A 87 -0.15 11.60 -15.22
CA SER A 87 0.40 11.46 -16.58
C SER A 87 1.83 11.98 -16.73
N ILE A 88 2.59 12.08 -15.63
CA ILE A 88 3.97 12.56 -15.62
C ILE A 88 4.87 11.51 -14.95
N SER A 89 6.03 11.28 -15.55
CA SER A 89 7.15 10.54 -14.98
C SER A 89 8.35 11.47 -14.78
N ILE A 90 9.47 10.90 -14.31
CA ILE A 90 10.70 11.69 -14.03
C ILE A 90 11.23 12.41 -15.27
N ASP A 91 11.14 11.79 -16.44
CA ASP A 91 11.70 12.29 -17.70
C ASP A 91 10.67 12.98 -18.61
N GLY A 92 9.41 13.09 -18.17
CA GLY A 92 8.38 13.74 -18.99
C GLY A 92 7.01 13.07 -18.93
N PRO A 93 6.18 13.30 -19.96
CA PRO A 93 4.86 12.67 -20.03
C PRO A 93 4.95 11.14 -20.12
N THR A 94 4.04 10.44 -19.45
CA THR A 94 3.99 8.97 -19.48
C THR A 94 3.77 8.42 -20.90
N SER A 95 3.20 9.20 -21.82
CA SER A 95 3.01 8.85 -23.22
C SER A 95 4.31 8.58 -23.99
N LEU A 96 5.46 8.99 -23.46
CA LEU A 96 6.77 8.63 -24.04
C LEU A 96 7.11 7.15 -23.86
N ALA A 97 6.57 6.51 -22.81
CA ALA A 97 6.93 5.14 -22.44
C ALA A 97 5.76 4.15 -22.50
N VAL A 98 4.51 4.62 -22.37
CA VAL A 98 3.36 3.72 -22.28
C VAL A 98 2.12 4.31 -22.96
N SER A 99 1.34 3.45 -23.59
CA SER A 99 0.05 3.76 -24.24
C SER A 99 -1.11 2.92 -23.68
N ASP A 100 -0.92 2.32 -22.51
CA ASP A 100 -1.88 1.43 -21.88
C ASP A 100 -3.22 2.10 -21.55
N ASN A 101 -4.28 1.36 -21.73
CA ASN A 101 -5.57 1.73 -21.18
C ASN A 101 -5.75 1.07 -19.80
N HIS A 102 -5.44 1.80 -18.74
CA HIS A 102 -5.52 1.29 -17.37
C HIS A 102 -6.90 0.72 -17.00
N GLU A 103 -8.00 1.36 -17.45
CA GLU A 103 -9.34 0.85 -17.18
C GLU A 103 -9.58 -0.52 -17.80
N LYS A 104 -9.19 -0.71 -19.08
CA LYS A 104 -9.31 -2.01 -19.75
C LYS A 104 -8.41 -3.04 -19.08
N ARG A 105 -7.19 -2.66 -18.71
CA ARG A 105 -6.25 -3.53 -18.02
C ARG A 105 -6.80 -4.03 -16.68
N PHE A 106 -7.24 -3.14 -15.79
CA PHE A 106 -7.81 -3.53 -14.50
C PHE A 106 -9.08 -4.38 -14.66
N LYS A 107 -9.94 -4.03 -15.61
CA LYS A 107 -11.14 -4.84 -15.92
C LYS A 107 -10.79 -6.25 -16.42
N SER A 108 -9.75 -6.39 -17.24
CA SER A 108 -9.28 -7.71 -17.71
C SER A 108 -8.72 -8.57 -16.56
N TYR A 109 -8.14 -7.97 -15.53
CA TYR A 109 -7.73 -8.66 -14.31
C TYR A 109 -8.89 -9.00 -13.37
N GLY A 110 -10.12 -8.57 -13.67
CA GLY A 110 -11.28 -8.82 -12.83
C GLY A 110 -11.50 -7.82 -11.70
N TRP A 111 -10.85 -6.65 -11.77
CA TRP A 111 -11.02 -5.55 -10.82
C TRP A 111 -12.23 -4.66 -11.17
N ASP A 112 -12.79 -4.02 -10.15
CA ASP A 112 -13.62 -2.83 -10.37
C ASP A 112 -12.72 -1.61 -10.61
N TYR A 113 -13.21 -0.64 -11.39
CA TYR A 113 -12.46 0.56 -11.73
C TYR A 113 -13.34 1.80 -11.67
N ILE A 114 -12.87 2.86 -11.01
CA ILE A 114 -13.56 4.15 -10.89
C ILE A 114 -12.59 5.25 -11.33
N LYS A 115 -13.09 6.25 -12.07
CA LYS A 115 -12.38 7.48 -12.38
C LYS A 115 -12.97 8.63 -11.59
N ILE A 116 -12.11 9.46 -11.01
CA ILE A 116 -12.49 10.66 -10.27
C ILE A 116 -11.54 11.81 -10.56
N ASN A 117 -12.00 13.02 -10.29
CA ASN A 117 -11.11 14.16 -10.12
C ASN A 117 -10.43 14.05 -8.74
N GLY A 118 -9.10 13.80 -8.73
CA GLY A 118 -8.30 13.64 -7.51
C GLY A 118 -8.12 14.91 -6.69
N HIS A 119 -8.58 16.08 -7.18
CA HIS A 119 -8.63 17.34 -6.44
C HIS A 119 -10.04 17.67 -5.91
N ASN A 120 -11.03 16.79 -6.13
CA ASN A 120 -12.40 16.97 -5.66
C ASN A 120 -12.68 16.07 -4.46
N PHE A 121 -12.71 16.64 -3.26
CA PHE A 121 -12.94 15.90 -2.01
C PHE A 121 -14.28 15.16 -1.95
N TYR A 122 -15.32 15.69 -2.61
CA TYR A 122 -16.62 15.02 -2.68
C TYR A 122 -16.53 13.73 -3.51
N GLU A 123 -15.88 13.78 -4.67
CA GLU A 123 -15.67 12.60 -5.51
C GLU A 123 -14.80 11.56 -4.84
N ILE A 124 -13.72 11.98 -4.17
CA ILE A 124 -12.84 11.11 -3.39
C ILE A 124 -13.64 10.37 -2.31
N ASN A 125 -14.39 11.10 -1.50
CA ASN A 125 -15.20 10.50 -0.42
C ASN A 125 -16.26 9.53 -0.97
N LYS A 126 -16.94 9.89 -2.07
CA LYS A 126 -17.93 9.02 -2.74
C LYS A 126 -17.28 7.74 -3.27
N ALA A 127 -16.12 7.84 -3.91
CA ALA A 127 -15.38 6.69 -4.43
C ALA A 127 -14.89 5.77 -3.30
N LEU A 128 -14.33 6.31 -2.21
CA LEU A 128 -13.91 5.53 -1.05
C LEU A 128 -15.08 4.80 -0.38
N LYS A 129 -16.23 5.46 -0.21
CA LYS A 129 -17.45 4.82 0.31
C LYS A 129 -17.93 3.67 -0.58
N LYS A 130 -17.83 3.83 -1.91
CA LYS A 130 -18.17 2.78 -2.88
C LYS A 130 -17.16 1.63 -2.80
N ALA A 131 -15.88 1.92 -2.73
CA ALA A 131 -14.80 0.94 -2.64
C ALA A 131 -14.95 0.02 -1.42
N GLN A 132 -15.34 0.56 -0.28
CA GLN A 132 -15.57 -0.24 0.94
C GLN A 132 -16.66 -1.31 0.79
N LYS A 133 -17.56 -1.15 -0.18
CA LYS A 133 -18.67 -2.08 -0.46
C LYS A 133 -18.39 -3.00 -1.64
N SER A 134 -17.25 -2.87 -2.31
CA SER A 134 -16.91 -3.69 -3.47
C SER A 134 -16.80 -5.16 -3.09
N LYS A 135 -17.18 -6.02 -4.02
CA LYS A 135 -17.02 -7.49 -3.93
C LYS A 135 -15.77 -8.00 -4.65
N LYS A 136 -15.03 -7.09 -5.26
CA LYS A 136 -13.79 -7.34 -6.01
C LYS A 136 -12.72 -6.37 -5.56
N PRO A 137 -11.45 -6.62 -5.82
CA PRO A 137 -10.44 -5.57 -5.67
C PRO A 137 -10.82 -4.39 -6.58
N ILE A 138 -10.52 -3.19 -6.12
CA ILE A 138 -10.96 -1.97 -6.82
C ILE A 138 -9.82 -0.98 -6.98
N ALA A 139 -9.70 -0.42 -8.18
CA ALA A 139 -8.81 0.67 -8.49
C ALA A 139 -9.60 1.98 -8.67
N ILE A 140 -9.16 3.02 -7.98
CA ILE A 140 -9.70 4.38 -8.10
C ILE A 140 -8.63 5.22 -8.79
N SER A 141 -8.84 5.53 -10.06
CA SER A 141 -7.98 6.44 -10.82
C SER A 141 -8.31 7.88 -10.47
N CYS A 142 -7.45 8.49 -9.69
CA CYS A 142 -7.54 9.87 -9.26
C CYS A 142 -6.80 10.75 -10.27
N LYS A 143 -7.52 11.44 -11.15
CA LYS A 143 -6.88 12.40 -12.06
C LYS A 143 -6.39 13.59 -11.25
N THR A 144 -5.08 13.75 -11.19
CA THR A 144 -4.40 14.81 -10.45
C THR A 144 -3.49 15.63 -11.36
N THR A 145 -2.87 16.63 -10.78
CA THR A 145 -1.85 17.43 -11.43
C THR A 145 -0.62 17.46 -10.54
N ILE A 146 0.50 16.95 -11.02
CA ILE A 146 1.76 17.01 -10.27
C ILE A 146 2.14 18.46 -9.97
N GLY A 147 2.69 18.73 -8.78
CA GLY A 147 3.01 20.10 -8.37
C GLY A 147 1.78 21.01 -8.25
N TYR A 148 0.61 20.45 -7.91
CA TYR A 148 -0.64 21.22 -7.76
C TYR A 148 -0.45 22.43 -6.86
N GLY A 149 -0.94 23.56 -7.32
CA GLY A 149 -0.76 24.86 -6.63
C GLY A 149 0.49 25.64 -7.02
N SER A 150 1.46 25.03 -7.71
CA SER A 150 2.62 25.72 -8.23
C SER A 150 2.27 26.51 -9.50
N PRO A 151 2.48 27.84 -9.55
CA PRO A 151 2.19 28.63 -10.75
C PRO A 151 3.06 28.26 -11.96
N ASN A 152 4.34 27.96 -11.73
CA ASN A 152 5.31 27.76 -12.80
C ASN A 152 5.68 26.30 -13.07
N LYS A 153 5.52 25.40 -12.08
CA LYS A 153 5.97 24.00 -12.15
C LYS A 153 4.84 22.98 -12.15
N SER A 154 3.59 23.40 -11.99
CA SER A 154 2.43 22.50 -12.02
C SER A 154 2.29 21.80 -13.38
N GLY A 155 2.08 20.48 -13.36
CA GLY A 155 1.93 19.65 -14.55
C GLY A 155 3.23 19.34 -15.29
N LYS A 156 4.40 19.67 -14.72
CA LYS A 156 5.71 19.49 -15.37
C LYS A 156 6.54 18.41 -14.67
N ALA A 157 7.35 17.68 -15.43
CA ALA A 157 8.31 16.70 -14.91
C ALA A 157 9.31 17.31 -13.91
N SER A 158 9.62 18.63 -14.03
CA SER A 158 10.47 19.35 -13.08
C SER A 158 9.92 19.42 -11.65
N SER A 159 8.68 18.98 -11.41
CA SER A 159 8.11 18.80 -10.07
C SER A 159 8.27 17.38 -9.55
N HIS A 160 8.73 16.44 -10.38
CA HIS A 160 8.87 15.05 -10.01
C HIS A 160 10.21 14.82 -9.28
N GLY A 161 10.15 14.50 -7.99
CA GLY A 161 11.34 14.18 -7.19
C GLY A 161 12.32 15.35 -6.98
N SER A 162 11.96 16.56 -7.34
CA SER A 162 12.81 17.74 -7.20
C SER A 162 12.15 18.81 -6.33
N PRO A 163 12.91 19.51 -5.46
CA PRO A 163 12.39 20.64 -4.70
C PRO A 163 11.86 21.74 -5.63
N LEU A 164 10.76 22.37 -5.24
CA LEU A 164 10.21 23.49 -6.01
C LEU A 164 11.14 24.72 -6.01
N GLY A 165 11.96 24.87 -4.95
CA GLY A 165 12.77 26.05 -4.70
C GLY A 165 12.02 27.12 -3.91
N GLU A 166 12.78 27.96 -3.18
CA GLU A 166 12.20 28.90 -2.21
C GLU A 166 11.22 29.89 -2.84
N ASP A 167 11.55 30.44 -4.00
CA ASP A 167 10.68 31.43 -4.66
C ASP A 167 9.38 30.81 -5.17
N GLU A 168 9.44 29.60 -5.72
CA GLU A 168 8.23 28.89 -6.13
C GLU A 168 7.37 28.50 -4.92
N ILE A 169 7.99 28.11 -3.81
CA ILE A 169 7.27 27.80 -2.55
C ILE A 169 6.50 29.04 -2.05
N LYS A 170 7.08 30.23 -2.11
CA LYS A 170 6.38 31.49 -1.76
C LYS A 170 5.12 31.69 -2.62
N LEU A 171 5.23 31.43 -3.92
CA LEU A 171 4.10 31.52 -4.84
C LEU A 171 3.01 30.48 -4.56
N VAL A 172 3.40 29.23 -4.29
CA VAL A 172 2.50 28.15 -3.90
C VAL A 172 1.75 28.51 -2.63
N ARG A 173 2.46 28.96 -1.60
CA ARG A 173 1.87 29.40 -0.31
C ARG A 173 0.82 30.49 -0.52
N LYS A 174 1.16 31.49 -1.35
CA LYS A 174 0.23 32.57 -1.71
C LYS A 174 -1.01 32.04 -2.43
N LYS A 175 -0.84 31.16 -3.43
CA LYS A 175 -1.94 30.60 -4.22
C LYS A 175 -2.85 29.70 -3.38
N LEU A 176 -2.28 28.88 -2.50
CA LEU A 176 -3.01 28.00 -1.59
C LEU A 176 -3.48 28.70 -0.32
N LYS A 177 -3.18 30.01 -0.16
CA LYS A 177 -3.51 30.80 1.04
C LYS A 177 -2.96 30.19 2.33
N TRP A 178 -1.81 29.52 2.25
CA TRP A 178 -1.13 28.91 3.40
C TRP A 178 -0.23 29.95 4.08
N LYS A 179 -0.63 30.41 5.25
CA LYS A 179 0.01 31.51 5.99
C LYS A 179 0.89 31.07 7.18
N TYR A 180 0.92 29.79 7.46
CA TYR A 180 1.66 29.26 8.61
C TYR A 180 3.14 29.06 8.28
N GLU A 181 4.02 29.16 9.27
CA GLU A 181 5.44 28.91 9.12
C GLU A 181 5.73 27.45 8.67
N PRO A 182 6.93 27.17 8.10
CA PRO A 182 7.33 25.81 7.78
C PRO A 182 7.19 24.88 8.97
N PHE A 183 6.63 23.68 8.75
CA PHE A 183 6.37 22.64 9.76
C PHE A 183 5.37 23.01 10.87
N VAL A 184 4.75 24.18 10.80
CA VAL A 184 3.68 24.56 11.74
C VAL A 184 2.33 24.10 11.21
N ILE A 185 1.66 23.24 11.95
CA ILE A 185 0.29 22.81 11.69
C ILE A 185 -0.64 23.55 12.65
N PRO A 186 -1.73 24.18 12.16
CA PRO A 186 -2.72 24.82 13.04
C PRO A 186 -3.25 23.87 14.10
N ASN A 187 -3.39 24.37 15.33
CA ASN A 187 -3.79 23.55 16.48
C ASN A 187 -5.16 22.90 16.32
N ASP A 188 -6.11 23.57 15.67
CA ASP A 188 -7.44 23.03 15.37
C ASP A 188 -7.32 21.79 14.45
N LEU A 189 -6.55 21.85 13.38
CA LEU A 189 -6.31 20.72 12.48
C LEU A 189 -5.55 19.60 13.19
N LEU A 190 -4.52 19.95 13.97
CA LEU A 190 -3.75 18.95 14.74
C LEU A 190 -4.63 18.23 15.76
N ASN A 191 -5.49 18.96 16.46
CA ASN A 191 -6.42 18.38 17.42
C ASN A 191 -7.46 17.47 16.77
N GLU A 192 -8.00 17.85 15.60
CA GLU A 192 -8.91 16.98 14.85
C GLU A 192 -8.20 15.69 14.40
N TRP A 193 -6.98 15.79 13.91
CA TRP A 193 -6.17 14.63 13.51
C TRP A 193 -5.88 13.70 14.68
N ASN A 194 -5.49 14.26 15.82
CA ASN A 194 -5.21 13.50 17.05
C ASN A 194 -6.46 12.77 17.57
N LYS A 195 -7.64 13.41 17.57
CA LYS A 195 -8.91 12.76 17.94
C LYS A 195 -9.21 11.52 17.08
N ILE A 196 -8.92 11.60 15.78
CA ILE A 196 -9.10 10.44 14.86
C ILE A 196 -8.13 9.32 15.25
N GLY A 197 -6.85 9.65 15.49
CA GLY A 197 -5.82 8.70 15.92
C GLY A 197 -6.15 8.04 17.26
N GLU A 198 -6.58 8.81 18.27
CA GLU A 198 -7.00 8.28 19.58
C GLU A 198 -8.17 7.30 19.46
N LYS A 199 -9.19 7.64 18.67
CA LYS A 199 -10.33 6.76 18.40
C LYS A 199 -9.89 5.45 17.73
N ALA A 200 -9.00 5.53 16.76
CA ALA A 200 -8.44 4.37 16.08
C ALA A 200 -7.59 3.51 17.04
N SER A 201 -6.74 4.13 17.87
CA SER A 201 -5.91 3.45 18.87
C SER A 201 -6.75 2.69 19.90
N LYS A 202 -7.81 3.30 20.43
CA LYS A 202 -8.75 2.62 21.36
C LYS A 202 -9.39 1.38 20.72
N LYS A 203 -9.76 1.48 19.43
CA LYS A 203 -10.31 0.35 18.68
C LYS A 203 -9.26 -0.73 18.44
N ALA A 204 -8.04 -0.38 18.07
CA ALA A 204 -6.92 -1.30 17.85
C ALA A 204 -6.56 -2.06 19.13
N LYS A 205 -6.39 -1.39 20.26
CA LYS A 205 -6.12 -2.04 21.56
C LYS A 205 -7.21 -3.03 21.97
N LYS A 206 -8.50 -2.69 21.73
CA LYS A 206 -9.61 -3.63 21.99
C LYS A 206 -9.55 -4.86 21.09
N GLN A 207 -9.14 -4.70 19.85
CA GLN A 207 -8.93 -5.80 18.92
C GLN A 207 -7.71 -6.65 19.31
N GLU A 208 -6.58 -6.04 19.59
CA GLU A 208 -5.35 -6.70 20.03
C GLU A 208 -5.57 -7.64 21.22
N ASN A 209 -6.29 -7.18 22.24
CA ASN A 209 -6.64 -8.00 23.40
C ASN A 209 -7.50 -9.23 23.04
N LYS A 210 -8.31 -9.12 21.98
CA LYS A 210 -9.06 -10.29 21.46
C LYS A 210 -8.15 -11.25 20.70
N TYR A 211 -7.11 -10.73 20.00
CA TYR A 211 -6.15 -11.55 19.26
C TYR A 211 -5.17 -12.26 20.18
N LYS A 212 -4.66 -11.59 21.22
CA LYS A 212 -3.75 -12.19 22.21
C LYS A 212 -4.35 -13.44 22.86
N LYS A 213 -5.67 -13.49 23.02
CA LYS A 213 -6.38 -14.70 23.50
C LYS A 213 -6.47 -15.82 22.46
N PHE A 214 -6.21 -15.51 21.18
CA PHE A 214 -6.37 -16.45 20.07
C PHE A 214 -5.02 -16.92 19.50
N LEU A 215 -4.01 -16.06 19.54
CA LEU A 215 -2.62 -16.39 19.25
C LEU A 215 -1.99 -16.95 20.54
N HIS A 216 -2.52 -18.07 21.00
CA HIS A 216 -1.86 -18.77 22.09
C HIS A 216 -0.46 -19.18 21.62
N ASN A 217 0.50 -19.09 22.52
CA ASN A 217 1.92 -19.36 22.31
C ASN A 217 2.18 -20.68 21.57
N GLU A 218 1.30 -21.65 21.67
CA GLU A 218 1.42 -22.97 21.04
C GLU A 218 1.64 -22.93 19.51
N ILE A 219 0.98 -22.02 18.76
CA ILE A 219 1.16 -21.94 17.29
C ILE A 219 2.51 -21.28 16.95
N LEU A 220 2.88 -20.22 17.68
CA LEU A 220 4.16 -19.55 17.50
C LEU A 220 5.32 -20.44 17.95
N ASP A 221 5.16 -21.15 19.06
CA ASP A 221 6.17 -22.05 19.58
C ASP A 221 6.36 -23.25 18.63
N SER A 222 5.28 -23.85 18.14
CA SER A 222 5.33 -24.91 17.14
C SER A 222 5.97 -24.45 15.81
N PHE A 223 5.65 -23.24 15.37
CA PHE A 223 6.27 -22.67 14.17
C PHE A 223 7.78 -22.41 14.38
N ASN A 224 8.16 -21.81 15.50
CA ASN A 224 9.57 -21.56 15.84
C ASN A 224 10.35 -22.88 15.99
N ASP A 225 9.76 -23.89 16.63
CA ASP A 225 10.35 -25.22 16.73
C ASP A 225 10.57 -25.86 15.36
N THR A 226 9.61 -25.69 14.44
CA THR A 226 9.72 -26.17 13.06
C THR A 226 10.86 -25.48 12.32
N ILE A 227 11.03 -24.16 12.49
CA ILE A 227 12.14 -23.39 11.93
C ILE A 227 13.48 -23.87 12.47
N GLU A 228 13.61 -24.00 13.79
CA GLU A 228 14.86 -24.42 14.41
C GLU A 228 15.24 -25.88 14.05
N LYS A 229 14.29 -26.78 14.04
CA LYS A 229 14.51 -28.17 13.56
C LYS A 229 14.96 -28.20 12.10
N THR A 230 14.37 -27.36 11.26
CA THR A 230 14.76 -27.27 9.86
C THR A 230 16.19 -26.72 9.69
N LYS A 231 16.56 -25.68 10.42
CA LYS A 231 17.92 -25.13 10.42
C LYS A 231 18.93 -26.19 10.84
N ASN A 232 18.68 -26.88 11.94
CA ASN A 232 19.58 -27.91 12.45
C ASN A 232 19.74 -29.06 11.45
N ASN A 233 18.65 -29.53 10.85
CA ASN A 233 18.70 -30.55 9.81
C ASN A 233 19.51 -30.12 8.57
N TYR A 234 19.42 -28.85 8.15
CA TYR A 234 20.28 -28.32 7.08
C TYR A 234 21.75 -28.26 7.48
N LEU A 235 22.06 -27.89 8.73
CA LEU A 235 23.43 -27.83 9.23
C LEU A 235 24.08 -29.21 9.36
N GLU A 236 23.30 -30.23 9.78
CA GLU A 236 23.77 -31.61 9.91
C GLU A 236 23.91 -32.32 8.56
N ASN A 237 23.08 -31.95 7.58
CA ASN A 237 23.01 -32.59 6.27
C ASN A 237 23.40 -31.63 5.14
N LEU A 238 24.54 -30.95 5.28
CA LEU A 238 25.05 -30.02 4.27
C LEU A 238 25.24 -30.71 2.92
N LYS A 239 24.39 -30.40 1.96
CA LYS A 239 24.50 -30.84 0.57
C LYS A 239 24.35 -29.64 -0.35
N PRO A 240 25.14 -29.55 -1.44
CA PRO A 240 24.94 -28.53 -2.44
C PRO A 240 23.52 -28.63 -3.03
N LEU A 241 22.70 -27.60 -2.86
CA LEU A 241 21.36 -27.54 -3.39
C LEU A 241 21.20 -26.25 -4.23
N ALA A 242 20.46 -26.34 -5.33
CA ALA A 242 20.01 -25.12 -5.99
C ALA A 242 19.11 -24.32 -5.05
N THR A 243 19.25 -23.00 -5.03
CA THR A 243 18.48 -22.11 -4.14
C THR A 243 16.95 -22.30 -4.28
N ARG A 244 16.46 -22.53 -5.51
CA ARG A 244 15.06 -22.86 -5.76
C ARG A 244 14.60 -24.14 -5.05
N LYS A 245 15.46 -25.18 -4.99
CA LYS A 245 15.13 -26.44 -4.33
C LYS A 245 15.15 -26.30 -2.81
N SER A 246 16.07 -25.54 -2.27
CA SER A 246 16.09 -25.17 -0.86
C SER A 246 14.83 -24.41 -0.45
N SER A 247 14.42 -23.44 -1.26
CA SER A 247 13.16 -22.69 -1.03
C SER A 247 11.92 -23.59 -1.08
N GLU A 248 11.83 -24.47 -2.08
CA GLU A 248 10.73 -25.45 -2.19
C GLU A 248 10.64 -26.33 -0.95
N MET A 249 11.77 -26.91 -0.51
CA MET A 249 11.81 -27.79 0.67
C MET A 249 11.40 -27.04 1.94
N PHE A 250 11.85 -25.80 2.11
CA PHE A 250 11.46 -24.98 3.26
C PHE A 250 9.97 -24.66 3.25
N LEU A 251 9.42 -24.25 2.11
CA LEU A 251 7.99 -23.96 1.96
C LEU A 251 7.13 -25.22 2.22
N ASP A 252 7.56 -26.38 1.76
CA ASP A 252 6.86 -27.64 2.02
C ASP A 252 6.82 -27.98 3.51
N ILE A 253 7.92 -27.78 4.23
CA ILE A 253 7.97 -27.98 5.69
C ILE A 253 7.05 -26.99 6.42
N VAL A 254 7.15 -25.71 6.11
CA VAL A 254 6.35 -24.65 6.76
C VAL A 254 4.86 -24.81 6.45
N SER A 255 4.50 -25.23 5.25
CA SER A 255 3.11 -25.43 4.86
C SER A 255 2.42 -26.59 5.62
N LYS A 256 3.19 -27.52 6.16
CA LYS A 256 2.73 -28.65 6.97
C LYS A 256 2.77 -28.38 8.48
N SER A 257 3.37 -27.24 8.88
CA SER A 257 3.35 -26.78 10.27
C SER A 257 1.93 -26.35 10.65
N PRO A 258 1.47 -26.63 11.87
CA PRO A 258 0.13 -26.31 12.33
C PRO A 258 -0.18 -24.80 12.38
#